data_624812da800dc9d332cbfb717abc9c2e
#
_entry.id   624812da800dc9d332cbfb717abc9c2e
#
_cell.length_a   1.000
_cell.length_b   1.000
_cell.length_c   1.000
_cell.angle_alpha   90.00
_cell.angle_beta   90.00
_cell.angle_gamma   90.00
#
_symmetry.space_group_name_H-M   'P 1'
#
loop_
_entity.id
_entity.type
_entity.pdbx_description
1 polymer ?
#
loop_
_entity_poly.entity_id
_entity_poly.type
_entity_poly.pdbx_seq_one_letter_code
_entity_poly.pdbx_strand_id
1 'polypeptide(L)'
;MNTHDLIEFINPLNTSRFKPEGEVGPLVQDSRQVTEGSVFIAIRGTEVDGHMFLEDAIHRGAKVIICEESYYTDAEVCVIEVENTRLLIGPLAQKMAGNPGDKLKIIGVTGTNGKTTTATLVYQALTKLGDKVSLLGTVEKKILTESLDSKLTTADPIELAADMKKMVEAGSEYLVMEVSSHALHQARVGGFDFKVAAFTNLSQDHLDYHETIEEYAAAKKILFDGLKPESSAVINMDDSYGVFMADGISSQISELSFGKNAQVLSNSAQGLKISVDGSAISSSLVGHFNAFNLAEAFMICNELGHDKQRIASALSSVPGAPGRMESVSLDSETDLPKVIVDYAHTPDALENVLKTLSESRTQNQFIYCVFGAGGDRDSGKRPKMAKAALEFADEIIVTSDNPRTENPDLIIADILQGFENTDNVVTITSRKEAIFKAIELASSNDIILIAGKGHEDYQEIDGKRYPFDDRLVAKEALELKAKGGF
;
A
#
# COMPACT_ATOMS: atom_id res chain seq x y z
N MET A 1 -21.17 -3.81 25.00
CA MET A 1 -22.08 -4.93 24.57
C MET A 1 -22.07 -5.98 25.65
N ASN A 2 -23.21 -6.54 26.02
CA ASN A 2 -23.26 -7.68 26.95
C ASN A 2 -23.24 -9.03 26.21
N THR A 3 -23.11 -10.14 26.94
CA THR A 3 -23.03 -11.50 26.38
C THR A 3 -24.28 -11.89 25.60
N HIS A 4 -25.46 -11.42 26.04
CA HIS A 4 -26.73 -11.72 25.37
C HIS A 4 -26.82 -11.04 24.00
N ASP A 5 -26.52 -9.74 23.94
CA ASP A 5 -26.49 -8.98 22.69
C ASP A 5 -25.44 -9.56 21.71
N LEU A 6 -24.32 -10.06 22.23
CA LEU A 6 -23.29 -10.72 21.43
C LEU A 6 -23.81 -12.02 20.80
N ILE A 7 -24.46 -12.88 21.57
CA ILE A 7 -25.05 -14.13 21.10
C ILE A 7 -26.15 -13.86 20.06
N GLU A 8 -27.01 -12.88 20.32
CA GLU A 8 -28.07 -12.50 19.38
C GLU A 8 -27.51 -12.01 18.04
N PHE A 9 -26.45 -11.18 18.08
CA PHE A 9 -25.78 -10.72 16.88
C PHE A 9 -25.11 -11.83 16.09
N ILE A 10 -24.40 -12.74 16.78
CA ILE A 10 -23.67 -13.86 16.15
C ILE A 10 -24.62 -14.89 15.54
N ASN A 11 -25.78 -15.12 16.16
CA ASN A 11 -26.72 -16.19 15.79
C ASN A 11 -26.02 -17.57 15.64
N PRO A 12 -25.40 -18.09 16.70
CA PRO A 12 -24.48 -19.22 16.64
C PRO A 12 -25.15 -20.57 16.38
N LEU A 13 -24.35 -21.57 15.99
CA LEU A 13 -24.77 -22.97 15.89
C LEU A 13 -25.08 -23.52 17.26
N ASN A 14 -24.27 -23.21 18.26
CA ASN A 14 -24.41 -23.68 19.62
C ASN A 14 -23.79 -22.70 20.64
N THR A 15 -24.28 -22.76 21.89
CA THR A 15 -23.69 -22.00 23.00
C THR A 15 -23.64 -22.86 24.27
N SER A 16 -22.59 -22.63 25.10
CA SER A 16 -22.54 -23.24 26.43
C SER A 16 -23.71 -22.78 27.31
N ARG A 17 -23.99 -23.56 28.37
CA ARG A 17 -25.03 -23.21 29.36
C ARG A 17 -24.65 -21.99 30.18
N PHE A 18 -23.35 -21.82 30.49
CA PHE A 18 -22.86 -20.68 31.23
C PHE A 18 -22.84 -19.43 30.35
N LYS A 19 -23.46 -18.38 30.83
CA LYS A 19 -23.54 -17.08 30.18
C LYS A 19 -23.21 -16.01 31.22
N PRO A 20 -21.99 -15.47 31.21
CA PRO A 20 -21.59 -14.47 32.18
C PRO A 20 -22.42 -13.19 32.05
N GLU A 21 -22.80 -12.63 33.20
CA GLU A 21 -23.53 -11.38 33.27
C GLU A 21 -22.62 -10.15 33.00
N GLY A 22 -23.24 -9.04 32.62
CA GLY A 22 -22.59 -7.75 32.39
C GLY A 22 -21.92 -7.63 31.04
N GLU A 23 -21.17 -6.54 30.87
CA GLU A 23 -20.49 -6.24 29.61
C GLU A 23 -19.30 -7.17 29.36
N VAL A 24 -19.06 -7.46 28.07
CA VAL A 24 -17.86 -8.17 27.63
C VAL A 24 -16.71 -7.16 27.40
N GLY A 25 -15.50 -7.63 27.57
CA GLY A 25 -14.27 -6.87 27.31
C GLY A 25 -13.92 -6.80 25.79
N PRO A 26 -12.68 -6.46 25.46
CA PRO A 26 -12.27 -6.31 24.09
C PRO A 26 -12.31 -7.64 23.29
N LEU A 27 -12.60 -7.52 21.98
CA LEU A 27 -12.44 -8.63 21.04
C LEU A 27 -10.94 -8.79 20.75
N VAL A 28 -10.45 -10.02 20.84
CA VAL A 28 -9.06 -10.38 20.53
C VAL A 28 -8.98 -11.71 19.78
N GLN A 29 -8.02 -11.84 18.87
CA GLN A 29 -7.73 -13.06 18.11
C GLN A 29 -6.37 -13.68 18.48
N ASP A 30 -5.58 -13.00 19.29
CA ASP A 30 -4.28 -13.48 19.81
C ASP A 30 -4.44 -13.74 21.31
N SER A 31 -4.26 -15.01 21.74
CA SER A 31 -4.41 -15.38 23.15
C SER A 31 -3.51 -14.60 24.11
N ARG A 32 -2.34 -14.12 23.61
CA ARG A 32 -1.40 -13.30 24.37
C ARG A 32 -1.94 -11.91 24.72
N GLN A 33 -2.94 -11.43 23.97
CA GLN A 33 -3.61 -10.14 24.18
C GLN A 33 -4.87 -10.24 25.06
N VAL A 34 -5.26 -11.46 25.44
CA VAL A 34 -6.41 -11.67 26.34
C VAL A 34 -6.15 -11.01 27.66
N THR A 35 -7.16 -10.26 28.12
CA THR A 35 -7.27 -9.65 29.46
C THR A 35 -8.59 -10.10 30.08
N GLU A 36 -8.77 -9.82 31.38
CA GLU A 36 -9.99 -10.18 32.11
C GLU A 36 -11.23 -9.64 31.39
N GLY A 37 -12.17 -10.52 31.12
CA GLY A 37 -13.45 -10.20 30.45
C GLY A 37 -13.39 -10.21 28.92
N SER A 38 -12.24 -10.44 28.28
CA SER A 38 -12.08 -10.45 26.81
C SER A 38 -13.01 -11.43 26.11
N VAL A 39 -13.37 -11.12 24.87
CA VAL A 39 -13.95 -12.03 23.88
C VAL A 39 -12.81 -12.56 23.01
N PHE A 40 -12.44 -13.81 23.15
CA PHE A 40 -11.43 -14.46 22.30
C PHE A 40 -12.11 -15.16 21.12
N ILE A 41 -11.70 -14.83 19.90
CA ILE A 41 -12.16 -15.53 18.69
C ILE A 41 -10.99 -16.33 18.09
N ALA A 42 -11.18 -17.65 17.99
CA ALA A 42 -10.20 -18.57 17.45
C ALA A 42 -10.25 -18.58 15.92
N ILE A 43 -9.23 -18.06 15.26
CA ILE A 43 -9.12 -18.04 13.81
C ILE A 43 -8.19 -19.14 13.33
N ARG A 44 -8.59 -19.92 12.33
CA ARG A 44 -7.70 -20.83 11.62
C ARG A 44 -6.78 -20.02 10.73
N GLY A 45 -5.57 -19.74 11.22
CA GLY A 45 -4.53 -19.04 10.47
C GLY A 45 -3.91 -19.89 9.36
N THR A 46 -3.07 -19.30 8.56
CA THR A 46 -2.29 -20.00 7.51
C THR A 46 -1.15 -20.83 8.08
N GLU A 47 -0.57 -20.40 9.19
CA GLU A 47 0.55 -21.09 9.85
C GLU A 47 0.13 -21.75 11.18
N VAL A 48 -0.80 -21.13 11.91
CA VAL A 48 -1.19 -21.54 13.26
C VAL A 48 -2.70 -21.50 13.38
N ASP A 49 -3.29 -22.57 13.95
CA ASP A 49 -4.71 -22.65 14.28
C ASP A 49 -4.97 -22.05 15.67
N GLY A 50 -5.78 -20.97 15.71
CA GLY A 50 -6.18 -20.28 16.95
C GLY A 50 -6.91 -21.18 17.95
N HIS A 51 -7.56 -22.27 17.49
CA HIS A 51 -8.23 -23.23 18.34
C HIS A 51 -7.30 -23.97 19.31
N MET A 52 -6.00 -24.02 19.01
CA MET A 52 -5.00 -24.58 19.93
C MET A 52 -4.79 -23.75 21.20
N PHE A 53 -5.29 -22.51 21.24
CA PHE A 53 -5.08 -21.57 22.34
C PHE A 53 -6.34 -21.27 23.18
N LEU A 54 -7.40 -22.04 23.02
CA LEU A 54 -8.63 -21.83 23.78
C LEU A 54 -8.40 -21.90 25.30
N GLU A 55 -7.63 -22.90 25.76
CA GLU A 55 -7.31 -23.09 27.16
C GLU A 55 -6.43 -21.96 27.72
N ASP A 56 -5.42 -21.50 26.96
CA ASP A 56 -4.60 -20.34 27.32
C ASP A 56 -5.45 -19.06 27.44
N ALA A 57 -6.37 -18.84 26.50
CA ALA A 57 -7.28 -17.71 26.54
C ALA A 57 -8.20 -17.71 27.77
N ILE A 58 -8.74 -18.90 28.14
CA ILE A 58 -9.55 -19.08 29.36
C ILE A 58 -8.72 -18.78 30.60
N HIS A 59 -7.51 -19.33 30.72
CA HIS A 59 -6.63 -19.10 31.84
C HIS A 59 -6.23 -17.63 32.02
N ARG A 60 -6.18 -16.85 30.91
CA ARG A 60 -5.88 -15.42 30.92
C ARG A 60 -7.11 -14.54 31.22
N GLY A 61 -8.29 -15.14 31.42
CA GLY A 61 -9.51 -14.44 31.82
C GLY A 61 -10.45 -14.09 30.69
N ALA A 62 -10.40 -14.81 29.56
CA ALA A 62 -11.44 -14.65 28.54
C ALA A 62 -12.81 -15.02 29.14
N LYS A 63 -13.78 -14.13 28.93
CA LYS A 63 -15.16 -14.30 29.37
C LYS A 63 -16.02 -15.02 28.34
N VAL A 64 -15.66 -14.87 27.07
CA VAL A 64 -16.31 -15.49 25.92
C VAL A 64 -15.26 -16.08 25.01
N ILE A 65 -15.49 -17.30 24.53
CA ILE A 65 -14.72 -17.99 23.50
C ILE A 65 -15.61 -18.18 22.29
N ILE A 66 -15.12 -17.80 21.10
CA ILE A 66 -15.80 -18.05 19.82
C ILE A 66 -14.92 -19.01 19.01
N CYS A 67 -15.45 -20.16 18.60
CA CYS A 67 -14.72 -21.23 17.91
C CYS A 67 -15.60 -21.94 16.88
N GLU A 68 -14.97 -22.73 16.01
CA GLU A 68 -15.63 -23.50 14.94
C GLU A 68 -15.89 -24.96 15.33
N GLU A 69 -15.42 -25.37 16.50
CA GLU A 69 -15.57 -26.75 17.00
C GLU A 69 -16.21 -26.74 18.38
N SER A 70 -16.96 -27.77 18.67
CA SER A 70 -17.58 -27.94 20.01
C SER A 70 -16.45 -28.08 21.05
N TYR A 71 -16.40 -27.15 21.99
CA TYR A 71 -15.43 -27.14 23.07
C TYR A 71 -16.11 -27.17 24.43
N TYR A 72 -15.74 -28.16 25.24
CA TYR A 72 -16.32 -28.39 26.57
C TYR A 72 -15.28 -28.02 27.63
N THR A 73 -15.72 -27.25 28.61
CA THR A 73 -14.87 -26.83 29.75
C THR A 73 -15.74 -26.69 30.99
N ASP A 74 -15.13 -26.92 32.16
CA ASP A 74 -15.76 -26.69 33.47
C ASP A 74 -15.53 -25.24 33.94
N ALA A 75 -14.80 -24.44 33.21
CA ALA A 75 -14.55 -23.01 33.51
C ALA A 75 -15.84 -22.17 33.34
N GLU A 76 -15.93 -21.09 34.11
CA GLU A 76 -17.03 -20.11 34.02
C GLU A 76 -16.82 -19.18 32.81
N VAL A 77 -16.91 -19.75 31.58
CA VAL A 77 -16.74 -19.06 30.30
C VAL A 77 -17.90 -19.38 29.36
N CYS A 78 -18.34 -18.42 28.57
CA CYS A 78 -19.31 -18.64 27.51
C CYS A 78 -18.59 -19.12 26.25
N VAL A 79 -18.85 -20.37 25.83
CA VAL A 79 -18.36 -20.91 24.55
C VAL A 79 -19.47 -20.75 23.51
N ILE A 80 -19.09 -20.14 22.36
CA ILE A 80 -19.98 -19.87 21.22
C ILE A 80 -19.41 -20.62 20.01
N GLU A 81 -20.16 -21.59 19.51
CA GLU A 81 -19.79 -22.35 18.32
C GLU A 81 -20.43 -21.74 17.08
N VAL A 82 -19.60 -21.45 16.06
CA VAL A 82 -20.01 -20.84 14.80
C VAL A 82 -19.49 -21.62 13.61
N GLU A 83 -20.07 -21.43 12.44
CA GLU A 83 -19.67 -22.12 11.22
C GLU A 83 -18.28 -21.64 10.72
N ASN A 84 -18.02 -20.32 10.79
CA ASN A 84 -16.79 -19.72 10.26
C ASN A 84 -16.40 -18.47 11.05
N THR A 85 -15.35 -18.57 11.86
CA THR A 85 -14.84 -17.46 12.67
C THR A 85 -14.18 -16.38 11.83
N ARG A 86 -13.57 -16.73 10.68
CA ARG A 86 -12.91 -15.80 9.77
C ARG A 86 -13.91 -14.87 9.08
N LEU A 87 -15.07 -15.37 8.69
CA LEU A 87 -16.13 -14.53 8.11
C LEU A 87 -16.84 -13.69 9.18
N LEU A 88 -16.85 -14.15 10.43
CA LEU A 88 -17.52 -13.48 11.54
C LEU A 88 -16.71 -12.31 12.11
N ILE A 89 -15.36 -12.42 12.17
CA ILE A 89 -14.52 -11.46 12.93
C ILE A 89 -14.68 -10.03 12.45
N GLY A 90 -14.78 -9.78 11.14
CA GLY A 90 -14.95 -8.46 10.57
C GLY A 90 -16.26 -7.78 11.01
N PRO A 91 -17.43 -8.36 10.70
CA PRO A 91 -18.72 -7.85 11.18
C PRO A 91 -18.79 -7.70 12.69
N LEU A 92 -18.21 -8.64 13.45
CA LEU A 92 -18.21 -8.60 14.90
C LEU A 92 -17.33 -7.43 15.43
N ALA A 93 -16.15 -7.22 14.86
CA ALA A 93 -15.28 -6.11 15.23
C ALA A 93 -15.97 -4.75 14.96
N GLN A 94 -16.62 -4.60 13.80
CA GLN A 94 -17.42 -3.41 13.48
C GLN A 94 -18.53 -3.21 14.52
N LYS A 95 -19.30 -4.25 14.83
CA LYS A 95 -20.39 -4.19 15.81
C LYS A 95 -19.90 -3.77 17.20
N MET A 96 -18.81 -4.38 17.68
CA MET A 96 -18.23 -4.05 18.99
C MET A 96 -17.61 -2.66 19.05
N ALA A 97 -17.12 -2.13 17.92
CA ALA A 97 -16.62 -0.76 17.81
C ALA A 97 -17.72 0.30 17.66
N GLY A 98 -19.00 -0.10 17.51
CA GLY A 98 -20.15 0.80 17.32
C GLY A 98 -20.43 1.12 15.84
N ASN A 99 -20.12 0.19 14.96
CA ASN A 99 -20.31 0.26 13.50
C ASN A 99 -19.73 1.52 12.87
N PRO A 100 -18.43 1.81 13.06
CA PRO A 100 -17.83 3.03 12.50
C PRO A 100 -17.86 3.03 10.96
N GLY A 101 -17.85 1.85 10.32
CA GLY A 101 -17.95 1.72 8.86
C GLY A 101 -19.21 2.33 8.26
N ASP A 102 -20.34 2.26 8.96
CA ASP A 102 -21.62 2.82 8.50
C ASP A 102 -21.60 4.36 8.40
N LYS A 103 -20.62 5.01 9.05
CA LYS A 103 -20.47 6.46 9.11
C LYS A 103 -19.44 7.02 8.13
N LEU A 104 -18.74 6.15 7.41
CA LEU A 104 -17.68 6.50 6.47
C LEU A 104 -18.07 6.08 5.06
N LYS A 105 -17.77 6.94 4.08
CA LYS A 105 -17.78 6.54 2.68
C LYS A 105 -16.44 5.84 2.41
N ILE A 106 -16.45 4.53 2.27
CA ILE A 106 -15.24 3.71 2.14
C ILE A 106 -14.92 3.53 0.67
N ILE A 107 -13.67 3.85 0.29
CA ILE A 107 -13.11 3.66 -1.05
C ILE A 107 -12.03 2.57 -0.94
N GLY A 108 -12.19 1.48 -1.68
CA GLY A 108 -11.23 0.39 -1.74
C GLY A 108 -10.48 0.35 -3.05
N VAL A 109 -9.14 0.30 -3.01
CA VAL A 109 -8.29 0.18 -4.20
C VAL A 109 -7.56 -1.15 -4.17
N THR A 110 -7.78 -2.00 -5.18
CA THR A 110 -7.10 -3.30 -5.32
C THR A 110 -6.41 -3.42 -6.68
N GLY A 111 -5.49 -4.36 -6.80
CA GLY A 111 -4.69 -4.67 -7.99
C GLY A 111 -3.32 -5.20 -7.60
N THR A 112 -2.47 -5.52 -8.57
CA THR A 112 -1.08 -5.91 -8.29
C THR A 112 -0.25 -4.67 -8.01
N ASN A 113 -0.18 -3.74 -8.92
CA ASN A 113 0.57 -2.50 -8.83
C ASN A 113 -0.38 -1.29 -8.80
N GLY A 114 0.11 -0.12 -8.38
CA GLY A 114 -0.65 1.14 -8.41
C GLY A 114 -1.54 1.41 -7.20
N LYS A 115 -1.88 0.44 -6.36
CA LYS A 115 -2.75 0.62 -5.18
C LYS A 115 -2.37 1.82 -4.32
N THR A 116 -1.13 1.86 -3.87
CA THR A 116 -0.60 2.93 -3.00
C THR A 116 -0.69 4.29 -3.68
N THR A 117 -0.24 4.36 -4.93
CA THR A 117 -0.25 5.63 -5.68
C THR A 117 -1.68 6.11 -5.91
N THR A 118 -2.59 5.25 -6.39
CA THR A 118 -4.00 5.59 -6.62
C THR A 118 -4.69 5.98 -5.33
N ALA A 119 -4.56 5.20 -4.25
CA ALA A 119 -5.18 5.53 -2.96
C ALA A 119 -4.65 6.87 -2.40
N THR A 120 -3.34 7.12 -2.49
CA THR A 120 -2.75 8.40 -2.04
C THR A 120 -3.22 9.56 -2.89
N LEU A 121 -3.30 9.41 -4.22
CA LEU A 121 -3.81 10.45 -5.13
C LEU A 121 -5.28 10.79 -4.81
N VAL A 122 -6.12 9.78 -4.57
CA VAL A 122 -7.52 9.99 -4.17
C VAL A 122 -7.60 10.73 -2.83
N TYR A 123 -6.85 10.29 -1.82
CA TYR A 123 -6.79 10.96 -0.52
C TYR A 123 -6.37 12.42 -0.65
N GLN A 124 -5.30 12.70 -1.39
CA GLN A 124 -4.78 14.06 -1.59
C GLN A 124 -5.75 14.92 -2.39
N ALA A 125 -6.36 14.37 -3.45
CA ALA A 125 -7.33 15.09 -4.26
C ALA A 125 -8.59 15.46 -3.46
N LEU A 126 -9.21 14.52 -2.76
CA LEU A 126 -10.37 14.78 -1.90
C LEU A 126 -10.06 15.79 -0.80
N THR A 127 -8.87 15.69 -0.17
CA THR A 127 -8.43 16.69 0.81
C THR A 127 -8.33 18.10 0.20
N LYS A 128 -7.78 18.22 -1.02
CA LYS A 128 -7.72 19.49 -1.78
C LYS A 128 -9.11 20.01 -2.18
N LEU A 129 -10.05 19.11 -2.41
CA LEU A 129 -11.44 19.47 -2.70
C LEU A 129 -12.20 19.97 -1.47
N GLY A 130 -11.63 19.77 -0.26
CA GLY A 130 -12.16 20.25 1.02
C GLY A 130 -12.84 19.17 1.86
N ASP A 131 -12.73 17.91 1.46
CA ASP A 131 -13.31 16.78 2.19
C ASP A 131 -12.46 16.38 3.40
N LYS A 132 -13.09 15.74 4.39
CA LYS A 132 -12.45 15.18 5.57
C LYS A 132 -12.14 13.69 5.31
N VAL A 133 -10.92 13.41 4.92
CA VAL A 133 -10.49 12.11 4.41
C VAL A 133 -9.45 11.49 5.31
N SER A 134 -9.56 10.18 5.54
CA SER A 134 -8.52 9.34 6.15
C SER A 134 -7.98 8.33 5.13
N LEU A 135 -6.76 7.84 5.35
CA LEU A 135 -6.05 6.92 4.46
C LEU A 135 -5.54 5.71 5.25
N LEU A 136 -5.75 4.50 4.73
CA LEU A 136 -5.09 3.28 5.17
C LEU A 136 -4.33 2.65 4.00
N GLY A 137 -3.01 2.65 4.07
CA GLY A 137 -2.17 2.12 3.01
C GLY A 137 -0.87 1.51 3.51
N THR A 138 -0.10 0.98 2.57
CA THR A 138 1.20 0.35 2.83
C THR A 138 2.22 1.34 3.38
N VAL A 139 2.27 2.52 2.76
CA VAL A 139 3.27 3.57 3.04
C VAL A 139 2.83 4.47 4.17
N GLU A 140 1.56 4.85 4.18
CA GLU A 140 1.01 5.80 5.12
C GLU A 140 -0.34 5.33 5.65
N LYS A 141 -0.55 5.58 6.93
CA LYS A 141 -1.83 5.51 7.61
C LYS A 141 -2.11 6.92 8.16
N LYS A 142 -3.23 7.51 7.76
CA LYS A 142 -3.59 8.88 8.16
C LYS A 142 -5.00 8.95 8.71
N ILE A 143 -5.15 9.59 9.86
CA ILE A 143 -6.44 10.03 10.36
C ILE A 143 -6.51 11.54 10.13
N LEU A 144 -7.27 11.96 9.11
CA LEU A 144 -7.19 13.32 8.56
C LEU A 144 -5.73 13.65 8.14
N THR A 145 -5.09 14.57 8.84
CA THR A 145 -3.70 14.99 8.57
C THR A 145 -2.68 14.34 9.50
N GLU A 146 -3.12 13.62 10.54
CA GLU A 146 -2.24 12.94 11.49
C GLU A 146 -1.73 11.63 10.89
N SER A 147 -0.41 11.48 10.81
CA SER A 147 0.24 10.24 10.33
C SER A 147 0.43 9.26 11.47
N LEU A 148 0.15 7.99 11.21
CA LEU A 148 0.31 6.86 12.11
C LEU A 148 1.15 5.77 11.43
N ASP A 149 1.79 4.92 12.23
CA ASP A 149 2.54 3.78 11.72
C ASP A 149 1.62 2.77 11.02
N SER A 150 2.01 2.32 9.83
CA SER A 150 1.37 1.22 9.11
C SER A 150 2.21 -0.04 9.22
N LYS A 151 1.62 -1.15 9.67
CA LYS A 151 2.31 -2.45 9.78
C LYS A 151 2.00 -3.37 8.60
N LEU A 152 0.80 -3.24 8.04
CA LEU A 152 0.29 -4.06 6.96
C LEU A 152 -0.44 -3.17 5.95
N THR A 153 -0.39 -3.51 4.67
CA THR A 153 -1.16 -2.84 3.61
C THR A 153 -2.64 -2.74 3.96
N THR A 154 -3.20 -3.82 4.49
CA THR A 154 -4.57 -3.89 5.01
C THR A 154 -4.48 -4.60 6.36
N ALA A 155 -4.77 -3.90 7.44
CA ALA A 155 -4.68 -4.40 8.80
C ALA A 155 -5.68 -5.55 9.07
N ASP A 156 -5.58 -6.17 10.24
CA ASP A 156 -6.58 -7.14 10.69
C ASP A 156 -7.93 -6.48 11.02
N PRO A 157 -9.04 -7.24 11.07
CA PRO A 157 -10.38 -6.69 11.24
C PRO A 157 -10.58 -5.89 12.54
N ILE A 158 -9.89 -6.29 13.61
CA ILE A 158 -10.01 -5.61 14.92
C ILE A 158 -9.30 -4.26 14.88
N GLU A 159 -8.08 -4.23 14.34
CA GLU A 159 -7.34 -2.97 14.14
C GLU A 159 -8.10 -2.04 13.19
N LEU A 160 -8.63 -2.56 12.06
CA LEU A 160 -9.43 -1.77 11.13
C LEU A 160 -10.64 -1.12 11.81
N ALA A 161 -11.41 -1.88 12.59
CA ALA A 161 -12.57 -1.34 13.31
C ALA A 161 -12.17 -0.26 14.33
N ALA A 162 -11.06 -0.47 15.05
CA ALA A 162 -10.54 0.50 16.01
C ALA A 162 -10.07 1.79 15.33
N ASP A 163 -9.39 1.69 14.18
CA ASP A 163 -8.95 2.85 13.42
C ASP A 163 -10.11 3.61 12.81
N MET A 164 -11.09 2.92 12.22
CA MET A 164 -12.30 3.54 11.70
C MET A 164 -13.08 4.27 12.80
N LYS A 165 -13.12 3.73 14.02
CA LYS A 165 -13.71 4.42 15.17
C LYS A 165 -13.00 5.74 15.46
N LYS A 166 -11.65 5.74 15.50
CA LYS A 166 -10.86 6.97 15.69
C LYS A 166 -11.10 7.97 14.56
N MET A 167 -11.20 7.50 13.29
CA MET A 167 -11.50 8.35 12.15
C MET A 167 -12.84 9.05 12.29
N VAL A 168 -13.89 8.32 12.69
CA VAL A 168 -15.22 8.89 12.96
C VAL A 168 -15.17 9.90 14.10
N GLU A 169 -14.48 9.58 15.20
CA GLU A 169 -14.29 10.48 16.33
C GLU A 169 -13.53 11.76 15.94
N ALA A 170 -12.56 11.67 15.02
CA ALA A 170 -11.85 12.82 14.45
C ALA A 170 -12.68 13.61 13.42
N GLY A 171 -13.84 13.09 13.02
CA GLY A 171 -14.76 13.72 12.08
C GLY A 171 -14.47 13.42 10.60
N SER A 172 -13.77 12.33 10.28
CA SER A 172 -13.60 11.86 8.90
C SER A 172 -14.96 11.51 8.29
N GLU A 173 -15.12 11.82 7.01
CA GLU A 173 -16.29 11.50 6.19
C GLU A 173 -15.98 10.41 5.17
N TYR A 174 -14.70 10.33 4.77
CA TYR A 174 -14.20 9.37 3.79
C TYR A 174 -13.04 8.56 4.36
N LEU A 175 -13.01 7.29 3.99
CA LEU A 175 -11.86 6.42 4.17
C LEU A 175 -11.41 5.90 2.81
N VAL A 176 -10.19 6.24 2.39
CA VAL A 176 -9.53 5.61 1.24
C VAL A 176 -8.61 4.52 1.77
N MET A 177 -8.69 3.31 1.21
CA MET A 177 -7.84 2.22 1.67
C MET A 177 -7.33 1.32 0.56
N GLU A 178 -6.11 0.86 0.71
CA GLU A 178 -5.57 -0.25 -0.08
C GLU A 178 -6.18 -1.57 0.40
N VAL A 179 -6.67 -2.38 -0.55
CA VAL A 179 -7.25 -3.69 -0.28
C VAL A 179 -6.42 -4.76 -0.96
N SER A 180 -5.59 -5.47 -0.19
CA SER A 180 -4.73 -6.53 -0.71
C SER A 180 -5.52 -7.82 -0.98
N SER A 181 -5.02 -8.66 -1.91
CA SER A 181 -5.62 -9.97 -2.18
C SER A 181 -5.64 -10.88 -0.95
N HIS A 182 -4.59 -10.84 -0.13
CA HIS A 182 -4.54 -11.55 1.15
C HIS A 182 -5.66 -11.10 2.08
N ALA A 183 -5.90 -9.80 2.18
CA ALA A 183 -6.95 -9.25 3.04
C ALA A 183 -8.35 -9.68 2.57
N LEU A 184 -8.58 -9.73 1.27
CA LEU A 184 -9.82 -10.20 0.67
C LEU A 184 -10.02 -11.69 0.91
N HIS A 185 -9.02 -12.51 0.59
CA HIS A 185 -9.05 -13.95 0.80
C HIS A 185 -9.20 -14.33 2.29
N GLN A 186 -8.60 -13.53 3.17
CA GLN A 186 -8.71 -13.72 4.62
C GLN A 186 -9.92 -12.99 5.25
N ALA A 187 -10.84 -12.45 4.45
CA ALA A 187 -12.02 -11.73 4.90
C ALA A 187 -11.75 -10.57 5.90
N ARG A 188 -10.54 -9.94 5.83
CA ARG A 188 -10.18 -8.85 6.76
C ARG A 188 -11.07 -7.62 6.64
N VAL A 189 -11.63 -7.39 5.46
CA VAL A 189 -12.57 -6.29 5.17
C VAL A 189 -14.03 -6.75 5.17
N GLY A 190 -14.31 -7.92 5.75
CA GLY A 190 -15.66 -8.44 5.91
C GLY A 190 -16.53 -7.47 6.74
N GLY A 191 -17.76 -7.24 6.29
CA GLY A 191 -18.68 -6.32 6.94
C GLY A 191 -18.48 -4.84 6.58
N PHE A 192 -17.65 -4.52 5.59
CA PHE A 192 -17.50 -3.16 5.07
C PHE A 192 -18.39 -2.94 3.85
N ASP A 193 -19.06 -1.79 3.81
CA ASP A 193 -19.81 -1.33 2.66
C ASP A 193 -18.96 -0.34 1.85
N PHE A 194 -18.33 -0.81 0.77
CA PHE A 194 -17.55 0.05 -0.09
C PHE A 194 -18.46 0.93 -0.97
N LYS A 195 -18.26 2.25 -0.88
CA LYS A 195 -18.95 3.21 -1.76
C LYS A 195 -18.39 3.19 -3.16
N VAL A 196 -17.08 3.07 -3.28
CA VAL A 196 -16.36 2.89 -4.55
C VAL A 196 -15.28 1.83 -4.37
N ALA A 197 -15.19 0.89 -5.32
CA ALA A 197 -14.07 -0.03 -5.44
C ALA A 197 -13.35 0.20 -6.77
N ALA A 198 -12.01 0.16 -6.76
CA ALA A 198 -11.21 0.36 -7.95
C ALA A 198 -10.26 -0.81 -8.22
N PHE A 199 -10.13 -1.19 -9.50
CA PHE A 199 -9.19 -2.20 -9.98
C PHE A 199 -8.14 -1.57 -10.86
N THR A 200 -6.88 -1.61 -10.41
CA THR A 200 -5.76 -1.01 -11.13
C THR A 200 -5.22 -1.91 -12.24
N ASN A 201 -4.78 -3.10 -11.90
CA ASN A 201 -4.23 -4.10 -12.83
C ASN A 201 -4.01 -5.44 -12.13
N LEU A 202 -3.70 -6.48 -12.93
CA LEU A 202 -3.28 -7.79 -12.45
C LEU A 202 -2.11 -8.33 -13.26
N SER A 203 -1.00 -8.57 -12.58
CA SER A 203 0.17 -9.26 -13.11
C SER A 203 0.62 -10.34 -12.14
N GLN A 204 1.56 -11.19 -12.55
CA GLN A 204 2.05 -12.28 -11.72
C GLN A 204 2.71 -11.76 -10.43
N ASP A 205 2.09 -12.10 -9.29
CA ASP A 205 2.58 -11.78 -7.95
C ASP A 205 1.90 -12.72 -6.93
N HIS A 206 2.50 -12.88 -5.75
CA HIS A 206 1.92 -13.65 -4.63
C HIS A 206 1.48 -15.09 -4.95
N LEU A 207 2.15 -15.76 -5.91
CA LEU A 207 1.85 -17.16 -6.25
C LEU A 207 2.37 -18.16 -5.19
N ASP A 208 3.19 -17.71 -4.27
CA ASP A 208 3.54 -18.42 -3.04
C ASP A 208 2.35 -18.60 -2.09
N TYR A 209 1.34 -17.75 -2.20
CA TYR A 209 0.12 -17.78 -1.39
C TYR A 209 -1.13 -18.23 -2.18
N HIS A 210 -1.32 -17.74 -3.41
CA HIS A 210 -2.54 -17.99 -4.22
C HIS A 210 -2.42 -19.16 -5.19
N GLU A 211 -1.23 -19.80 -5.28
CA GLU A 211 -0.89 -20.93 -6.14
C GLU A 211 -1.03 -20.65 -7.66
N THR A 212 -2.13 -20.02 -8.10
CA THR A 212 -2.39 -19.69 -9.52
C THR A 212 -2.78 -18.22 -9.70
N ILE A 213 -2.63 -17.72 -10.94
CA ILE A 213 -3.03 -16.35 -11.29
C ILE A 213 -4.56 -16.20 -11.27
N GLU A 214 -5.29 -17.26 -11.55
CA GLU A 214 -6.75 -17.30 -11.51
C GLU A 214 -7.26 -17.18 -10.08
N GLU A 215 -6.66 -17.88 -9.12
CA GLU A 215 -6.98 -17.75 -7.70
C GLU A 215 -6.63 -16.35 -7.17
N TYR A 216 -5.51 -15.80 -7.62
CA TYR A 216 -5.14 -14.43 -7.29
C TYR A 216 -6.15 -13.41 -7.83
N ALA A 217 -6.62 -13.59 -9.07
CA ALA A 217 -7.69 -12.78 -9.66
C ALA A 217 -9.01 -12.94 -8.91
N ALA A 218 -9.39 -14.19 -8.60
CA ALA A 218 -10.61 -14.50 -7.85
C ALA A 218 -10.60 -13.86 -6.45
N ALA A 219 -9.46 -13.87 -5.77
CA ALA A 219 -9.31 -13.19 -4.49
C ALA A 219 -9.58 -11.68 -4.58
N LYS A 220 -9.09 -11.00 -5.64
CA LYS A 220 -9.38 -9.57 -5.85
C LYS A 220 -10.83 -9.31 -6.23
N LYS A 221 -11.44 -10.23 -6.98
CA LYS A 221 -12.84 -10.12 -7.39
C LYS A 221 -13.81 -10.08 -6.22
N ILE A 222 -13.46 -10.68 -5.06
CA ILE A 222 -14.27 -10.63 -3.83
C ILE A 222 -14.67 -9.17 -3.48
N LEU A 223 -13.79 -8.19 -3.72
CA LEU A 223 -14.09 -6.78 -3.45
C LEU A 223 -15.28 -6.27 -4.29
N PHE A 224 -15.34 -6.67 -5.57
CA PHE A 224 -16.36 -6.24 -6.52
C PHE A 224 -17.66 -7.02 -6.36
N ASP A 225 -17.58 -8.32 -6.09
CA ASP A 225 -18.76 -9.18 -5.83
C ASP A 225 -19.51 -8.75 -4.55
N GLY A 226 -18.79 -8.12 -3.60
CA GLY A 226 -19.38 -7.57 -2.38
C GLY A 226 -20.00 -6.18 -2.51
N LEU A 227 -19.94 -5.54 -3.70
CA LEU A 227 -20.49 -4.20 -3.89
C LEU A 227 -22.02 -4.19 -3.91
N LYS A 228 -22.59 -3.22 -3.23
CA LYS A 228 -24.03 -2.96 -3.25
C LYS A 228 -24.45 -2.29 -4.56
N PRO A 229 -25.73 -2.39 -4.99
CA PRO A 229 -26.21 -1.76 -6.21
C PRO A 229 -26.01 -0.24 -6.28
N GLU A 230 -26.00 0.44 -5.13
CA GLU A 230 -25.75 1.90 -5.02
C GLU A 230 -24.27 2.29 -4.92
N SER A 231 -23.37 1.33 -5.03
CA SER A 231 -21.92 1.51 -5.09
C SER A 231 -21.44 1.63 -6.52
N SER A 232 -20.19 2.03 -6.72
CA SER A 232 -19.56 2.12 -8.05
C SER A 232 -18.28 1.29 -8.10
N ALA A 233 -18.05 0.63 -9.22
CA ALA A 233 -16.80 -0.05 -9.55
C ALA A 233 -16.06 0.74 -10.63
N VAL A 234 -14.86 1.21 -10.35
CA VAL A 234 -13.94 1.80 -11.33
C VAL A 234 -13.00 0.69 -11.80
N ILE A 235 -13.10 0.31 -13.07
CA ILE A 235 -12.38 -0.84 -13.61
C ILE A 235 -11.48 -0.41 -14.76
N ASN A 236 -10.19 -0.71 -14.64
CA ASN A 236 -9.25 -0.60 -15.77
C ASN A 236 -9.52 -1.69 -16.80
N MET A 237 -10.15 -1.30 -17.91
CA MET A 237 -10.53 -2.23 -19.00
C MET A 237 -9.39 -2.50 -19.98
N ASP A 238 -8.27 -1.78 -19.86
CA ASP A 238 -7.07 -2.05 -20.68
C ASP A 238 -6.23 -3.20 -20.07
N ASP A 239 -6.51 -3.58 -18.82
CA ASP A 239 -5.96 -4.79 -18.22
C ASP A 239 -6.75 -6.03 -18.67
N SER A 240 -6.04 -7.14 -18.96
CA SER A 240 -6.64 -8.39 -19.43
C SER A 240 -7.68 -8.99 -18.47
N TYR A 241 -7.60 -8.69 -17.17
CA TYR A 241 -8.54 -9.11 -16.15
C TYR A 241 -9.67 -8.09 -15.88
N GLY A 242 -9.69 -6.93 -16.57
CA GLY A 242 -10.74 -5.92 -16.39
C GLY A 242 -12.15 -6.48 -16.61
N VAL A 243 -12.34 -7.24 -17.70
CA VAL A 243 -13.63 -7.90 -18.01
C VAL A 243 -14.01 -8.90 -16.92
N PHE A 244 -13.05 -9.69 -16.42
CA PHE A 244 -13.30 -10.63 -15.32
C PHE A 244 -13.72 -9.91 -14.03
N MET A 245 -13.08 -8.79 -13.69
CA MET A 245 -13.46 -8.00 -12.51
C MET A 245 -14.83 -7.37 -12.62
N ALA A 246 -15.26 -7.01 -13.84
CA ALA A 246 -16.57 -6.40 -14.11
C ALA A 246 -17.72 -7.42 -14.22
N ASP A 247 -17.42 -8.71 -14.42
CA ASP A 247 -18.45 -9.72 -14.69
C ASP A 247 -19.32 -10.02 -13.46
N GLY A 248 -20.64 -10.05 -13.68
CA GLY A 248 -21.64 -10.48 -12.70
C GLY A 248 -21.85 -9.52 -11.50
N ILE A 249 -21.23 -8.35 -11.46
CA ILE A 249 -21.43 -7.37 -10.38
C ILE A 249 -22.74 -6.59 -10.58
N SER A 250 -23.39 -6.22 -9.47
CA SER A 250 -24.69 -5.52 -9.50
C SER A 250 -24.57 -3.99 -9.40
N SER A 251 -23.39 -3.48 -9.05
CA SER A 251 -23.12 -2.06 -8.92
C SER A 251 -22.90 -1.36 -10.29
N GLN A 252 -22.91 -0.04 -10.29
CA GLN A 252 -22.53 0.74 -11.47
C GLN A 252 -21.06 0.49 -11.81
N ILE A 253 -20.78 0.25 -13.11
CA ILE A 253 -19.41 0.10 -13.63
C ILE A 253 -18.99 1.38 -14.33
N SER A 254 -17.87 1.94 -13.91
CA SER A 254 -17.18 3.06 -14.55
C SER A 254 -15.90 2.54 -15.19
N GLU A 255 -15.97 2.34 -16.52
CA GLU A 255 -14.87 1.78 -17.31
C GLU A 255 -13.78 2.82 -17.54
N LEU A 256 -12.54 2.51 -17.18
CA LEU A 256 -11.36 3.27 -17.59
C LEU A 256 -10.71 2.57 -18.80
N SER A 257 -10.55 3.32 -19.92
CA SER A 257 -9.81 2.81 -21.07
C SER A 257 -9.11 3.96 -21.82
N PHE A 258 -7.79 3.81 -21.98
CA PHE A 258 -7.00 4.72 -22.81
C PHE A 258 -7.36 4.51 -24.28
N GLY A 259 -7.62 5.61 -24.98
CA GLY A 259 -8.15 5.60 -26.34
C GLY A 259 -9.67 5.70 -26.43
N LYS A 260 -10.41 5.49 -25.31
CA LYS A 260 -11.87 5.75 -25.25
C LYS A 260 -12.17 7.02 -24.45
N ASN A 261 -11.98 7.01 -23.14
CA ASN A 261 -12.28 8.11 -22.23
C ASN A 261 -11.06 8.72 -21.53
N ALA A 262 -9.87 8.12 -21.74
CA ALA A 262 -8.60 8.64 -21.29
C ALA A 262 -7.58 8.67 -22.42
N GLN A 263 -6.61 9.58 -22.37
CA GLN A 263 -5.47 9.64 -23.30
C GLN A 263 -4.25 10.30 -22.64
N VAL A 264 -3.06 9.85 -23.01
CA VAL A 264 -1.80 10.51 -22.66
C VAL A 264 -1.54 11.60 -23.69
N LEU A 265 -1.45 12.85 -23.23
CA LEU A 265 -1.12 14.02 -24.05
C LEU A 265 0.38 14.24 -24.15
N SER A 266 1.12 14.03 -23.06
CA SER A 266 2.58 13.97 -23.03
C SER A 266 3.08 13.15 -21.83
N ASN A 267 4.20 12.46 -22.01
CA ASN A 267 4.94 11.77 -20.97
C ASN A 267 6.42 12.12 -21.14
N SER A 268 7.00 12.76 -20.15
CA SER A 268 8.40 13.16 -20.15
C SER A 268 8.98 13.11 -18.75
N ALA A 269 10.29 13.25 -18.61
CA ALA A 269 10.93 13.33 -17.30
C ALA A 269 10.41 14.51 -16.45
N GLN A 270 9.85 15.55 -17.05
CA GLN A 270 9.25 16.70 -16.35
C GLN A 270 7.85 16.40 -15.79
N GLY A 271 7.21 15.33 -16.26
CA GLY A 271 5.90 14.90 -15.77
C GLY A 271 4.98 14.41 -16.88
N LEU A 272 3.75 14.13 -16.47
CA LEU A 272 2.65 13.62 -17.29
C LEU A 272 1.62 14.71 -17.57
N LYS A 273 1.10 14.71 -18.80
CA LYS A 273 -0.17 15.36 -19.14
C LYS A 273 -1.12 14.31 -19.69
N ILE A 274 -2.28 14.19 -19.09
CA ILE A 274 -3.34 13.28 -19.53
C ILE A 274 -4.65 14.03 -19.69
N SER A 275 -5.58 13.47 -20.45
CA SER A 275 -6.98 13.90 -20.47
C SER A 275 -7.85 12.73 -20.05
N VAL A 276 -8.80 12.97 -19.14
CA VAL A 276 -9.81 11.99 -18.72
C VAL A 276 -11.18 12.65 -18.85
N ASP A 277 -12.08 12.04 -19.60
CA ASP A 277 -13.40 12.59 -19.90
C ASP A 277 -13.35 14.07 -20.36
N GLY A 278 -12.35 14.42 -21.16
CA GLY A 278 -12.15 15.77 -21.67
C GLY A 278 -11.50 16.76 -20.68
N SER A 279 -11.21 16.34 -19.46
CA SER A 279 -10.53 17.18 -18.46
C SER A 279 -9.04 16.94 -18.49
N ALA A 280 -8.22 17.99 -18.63
CA ALA A 280 -6.77 17.89 -18.68
C ALA A 280 -6.16 17.92 -17.27
N ILE A 281 -5.23 16.99 -17.00
CA ILE A 281 -4.46 16.89 -15.77
C ILE A 281 -2.98 17.01 -16.13
N SER A 282 -2.26 17.91 -15.45
CA SER A 282 -0.81 18.07 -15.59
C SER A 282 -0.15 17.74 -14.24
N SER A 283 0.57 16.62 -14.16
CA SER A 283 1.15 16.10 -12.92
C SER A 283 2.68 16.04 -13.03
N SER A 284 3.37 16.20 -11.90
CA SER A 284 4.81 15.95 -11.78
C SER A 284 5.19 14.47 -11.78
N LEU A 285 4.22 13.57 -11.66
CA LEU A 285 4.44 12.13 -11.76
C LEU A 285 4.97 11.75 -13.14
N VAL A 286 5.82 10.73 -13.20
CA VAL A 286 6.48 10.25 -14.42
C VAL A 286 6.06 8.81 -14.68
N GLY A 287 6.00 8.43 -15.95
CA GLY A 287 5.77 7.07 -16.38
C GLY A 287 4.33 6.74 -16.76
N HIS A 288 4.18 5.93 -17.78
CA HIS A 288 2.88 5.58 -18.38
C HIS A 288 1.93 4.92 -17.37
N PHE A 289 2.45 4.11 -16.44
CA PHE A 289 1.62 3.50 -15.40
C PHE A 289 1.00 4.53 -14.44
N ASN A 290 1.66 5.68 -14.22
CA ASN A 290 1.09 6.77 -13.43
C ASN A 290 -0.03 7.52 -14.18
N ALA A 291 -0.08 7.42 -15.51
CA ALA A 291 -1.24 7.89 -16.26
C ALA A 291 -2.52 7.12 -15.87
N PHE A 292 -2.42 5.79 -15.71
CA PHE A 292 -3.52 4.96 -15.22
C PHE A 292 -3.88 5.32 -13.78
N ASN A 293 -2.91 5.43 -12.87
CA ASN A 293 -3.16 5.79 -11.47
C ASN A 293 -3.88 7.15 -11.33
N LEU A 294 -3.45 8.15 -12.13
CA LEU A 294 -4.10 9.47 -12.17
C LEU A 294 -5.52 9.41 -12.74
N ALA A 295 -5.71 8.64 -13.82
CA ALA A 295 -7.02 8.49 -14.44
C ALA A 295 -8.00 7.75 -13.52
N GLU A 296 -7.56 6.70 -12.83
CA GLU A 296 -8.37 6.00 -11.82
C GLU A 296 -8.73 6.90 -10.66
N ALA A 297 -7.76 7.67 -10.12
CA ALA A 297 -8.03 8.62 -9.06
C ALA A 297 -9.05 9.69 -9.49
N PHE A 298 -8.97 10.16 -10.75
CA PHE A 298 -9.97 11.07 -11.32
C PHE A 298 -11.36 10.42 -11.35
N MET A 299 -11.47 9.20 -11.86
CA MET A 299 -12.74 8.50 -11.96
C MET A 299 -13.36 8.20 -10.60
N ILE A 300 -12.54 7.77 -9.62
CA ILE A 300 -13.00 7.56 -8.24
C ILE A 300 -13.60 8.84 -7.66
N CYS A 301 -12.92 9.99 -7.80
CA CYS A 301 -13.43 11.26 -7.30
C CYS A 301 -14.71 11.71 -8.06
N ASN A 302 -14.82 11.40 -9.35
CA ASN A 302 -16.02 11.67 -10.15
C ASN A 302 -17.23 10.82 -9.69
N GLU A 303 -17.01 9.52 -9.37
CA GLU A 303 -18.05 8.64 -8.80
C GLU A 303 -18.54 9.11 -7.41
N LEU A 304 -17.72 9.85 -6.68
CA LEU A 304 -18.10 10.48 -5.41
C LEU A 304 -18.88 11.78 -5.60
N GLY A 305 -19.08 12.24 -6.87
CA GLY A 305 -19.91 13.37 -7.23
C GLY A 305 -19.19 14.73 -7.29
N HIS A 306 -17.85 14.74 -7.33
CA HIS A 306 -17.09 15.98 -7.49
C HIS A 306 -17.10 16.48 -8.94
N ASP A 307 -16.95 17.80 -9.11
CA ASP A 307 -16.84 18.44 -10.42
C ASP A 307 -15.53 18.07 -11.13
N LYS A 308 -15.62 17.68 -12.41
CA LYS A 308 -14.49 17.17 -13.21
C LYS A 308 -13.33 18.17 -13.31
N GLN A 309 -13.60 19.46 -13.44
CA GLN A 309 -12.55 20.49 -13.56
C GLN A 309 -11.85 20.71 -12.21
N ARG A 310 -12.61 20.65 -11.11
CA ARG A 310 -12.04 20.73 -9.75
C ARG A 310 -11.18 19.50 -9.44
N ILE A 311 -11.61 18.29 -9.83
CA ILE A 311 -10.81 17.06 -9.69
C ILE A 311 -9.50 17.20 -10.48
N ALA A 312 -9.57 17.61 -11.75
CA ALA A 312 -8.38 17.76 -12.60
C ALA A 312 -7.39 18.79 -12.01
N SER A 313 -7.89 19.91 -11.48
CA SER A 313 -7.07 20.92 -10.81
C SER A 313 -6.43 20.36 -9.53
N ALA A 314 -7.19 19.63 -8.71
CA ALA A 314 -6.68 19.00 -7.48
C ALA A 314 -5.56 18.00 -7.80
N LEU A 315 -5.80 17.06 -8.73
CA LEU A 315 -4.81 16.05 -9.14
C LEU A 315 -3.56 16.66 -9.80
N SER A 316 -3.68 17.83 -10.46
CA SER A 316 -2.53 18.54 -11.02
C SER A 316 -1.64 19.19 -9.96
N SER A 317 -2.13 19.34 -8.72
CA SER A 317 -1.44 20.05 -7.64
C SER A 317 -0.88 19.16 -6.55
N VAL A 318 -1.07 17.84 -6.64
CA VAL A 318 -0.66 16.87 -5.60
C VAL A 318 0.58 16.07 -6.03
N PRO A 319 1.48 15.75 -5.08
CA PRO A 319 2.76 15.10 -5.38
C PRO A 319 2.64 13.59 -5.64
N GLY A 320 1.55 12.95 -5.24
CA GLY A 320 1.43 11.49 -5.26
C GLY A 320 1.95 10.80 -3.99
N ALA A 321 2.22 9.50 -4.08
CA ALA A 321 2.64 8.70 -2.95
C ALA A 321 4.13 8.89 -2.63
N PRO A 322 4.48 9.11 -1.33
CA PRO A 322 5.87 9.23 -0.92
C PRO A 322 6.70 8.01 -1.32
N GLY A 323 7.88 8.26 -1.91
CA GLY A 323 8.81 7.21 -2.32
C GLY A 323 8.31 6.27 -3.43
N ARG A 324 7.36 6.72 -4.25
CA ARG A 324 6.85 6.01 -5.43
C ARG A 324 7.00 6.89 -6.67
N MET A 325 8.11 6.77 -7.37
CA MET A 325 8.49 7.67 -8.47
C MET A 325 8.38 9.15 -8.04
N GLU A 326 8.70 9.42 -6.78
CA GLU A 326 8.58 10.75 -6.19
C GLU A 326 9.66 11.68 -6.73
N SER A 327 9.23 12.79 -7.33
CA SER A 327 10.17 13.82 -7.81
C SER A 327 10.62 14.71 -6.66
N VAL A 328 11.93 14.77 -6.45
CA VAL A 328 12.57 15.73 -5.52
C VAL A 328 13.03 16.94 -6.30
N SER A 329 12.51 18.12 -5.95
CA SER A 329 12.86 19.39 -6.58
C SER A 329 12.99 20.51 -5.54
N LEU A 330 13.65 21.59 -5.92
CA LEU A 330 13.67 22.84 -5.16
C LEU A 330 12.56 23.77 -5.69
N ASP A 331 12.07 24.66 -4.82
CA ASP A 331 11.04 25.66 -5.18
C ASP A 331 11.56 26.78 -6.12
N SER A 332 12.84 26.75 -6.48
CA SER A 332 13.48 27.71 -7.36
C SER A 332 13.64 27.15 -8.77
N GLU A 333 13.42 27.99 -9.80
CA GLU A 333 13.80 27.70 -11.19
C GLU A 333 15.34 27.66 -11.32
N THR A 334 15.93 26.53 -10.97
CA THR A 334 17.37 26.30 -11.12
C THR A 334 17.61 25.22 -12.16
N ASP A 335 18.72 25.35 -12.88
CA ASP A 335 19.18 24.39 -13.89
C ASP A 335 19.81 23.17 -13.19
N LEU A 336 18.94 22.26 -12.68
CA LEU A 336 19.29 21.11 -11.86
C LEU A 336 18.82 19.78 -12.49
N PRO A 337 19.51 18.66 -12.22
CA PRO A 337 19.06 17.35 -12.66
C PRO A 337 17.71 16.97 -12.05
N LYS A 338 16.96 16.13 -12.77
CA LYS A 338 15.71 15.55 -12.26
C LYS A 338 16.04 14.41 -11.30
N VAL A 339 15.71 14.56 -10.03
CA VAL A 339 15.89 13.50 -9.03
C VAL A 339 14.55 12.80 -8.76
N ILE A 340 14.58 11.47 -8.80
CA ILE A 340 13.41 10.60 -8.55
C ILE A 340 13.80 9.62 -7.46
N VAL A 341 12.95 9.48 -6.43
CA VAL A 341 13.09 8.52 -5.34
C VAL A 341 12.02 7.45 -5.48
N ASP A 342 12.44 6.16 -5.42
CA ASP A 342 11.52 5.03 -5.54
C ASP A 342 11.84 3.89 -4.56
N TYR A 343 10.83 3.12 -4.18
CA TYR A 343 10.93 1.96 -3.30
C TYR A 343 11.42 0.69 -4.02
N ALA A 344 11.76 0.73 -5.28
CA ALA A 344 12.22 -0.40 -6.08
C ALA A 344 13.45 -1.08 -5.44
N HIS A 345 13.24 -2.21 -4.76
CA HIS A 345 14.25 -2.97 -4.01
C HIS A 345 14.32 -4.44 -4.45
N THR A 346 13.66 -4.79 -5.54
CA THR A 346 13.72 -6.10 -6.21
C THR A 346 14.20 -5.92 -7.65
N PRO A 347 14.75 -6.96 -8.29
CA PRO A 347 15.19 -6.88 -9.69
C PRO A 347 14.10 -6.36 -10.62
N ASP A 348 12.92 -6.98 -10.59
CA ASP A 348 11.79 -6.64 -11.46
C ASP A 348 11.27 -5.21 -11.22
N ALA A 349 11.22 -4.77 -9.94
CA ALA A 349 10.81 -3.40 -9.63
C ALA A 349 11.83 -2.37 -10.14
N LEU A 350 13.13 -2.64 -9.97
CA LEU A 350 14.20 -1.76 -10.44
C LEU A 350 14.21 -1.68 -11.97
N GLU A 351 14.05 -2.82 -12.66
CA GLU A 351 13.92 -2.89 -14.11
C GLU A 351 12.74 -2.05 -14.61
N ASN A 352 11.54 -2.25 -14.03
CA ASN A 352 10.33 -1.53 -14.42
C ASN A 352 10.47 -0.01 -14.26
N VAL A 353 11.05 0.45 -13.15
CA VAL A 353 11.27 1.88 -12.91
C VAL A 353 12.28 2.45 -13.89
N LEU A 354 13.43 1.80 -14.07
CA LEU A 354 14.47 2.26 -15.00
C LEU A 354 14.00 2.23 -16.45
N LYS A 355 13.30 1.19 -16.87
CA LYS A 355 12.68 1.11 -18.19
C LYS A 355 11.72 2.27 -18.43
N THR A 356 10.87 2.58 -17.45
CA THR A 356 9.95 3.72 -17.51
C THR A 356 10.69 5.05 -17.71
N LEU A 357 11.80 5.24 -16.99
CA LEU A 357 12.64 6.44 -17.13
C LEU A 357 13.32 6.48 -18.50
N SER A 358 13.81 5.34 -18.97
CA SER A 358 14.44 5.22 -20.30
C SER A 358 13.45 5.51 -21.44
N GLU A 359 12.20 5.07 -21.33
CA GLU A 359 11.14 5.38 -22.30
C GLU A 359 10.71 6.86 -22.29
N SER A 360 10.88 7.55 -21.14
CA SER A 360 10.48 8.96 -20.97
C SER A 360 11.60 9.95 -21.23
N ARG A 361 12.86 9.49 -21.36
CA ARG A 361 14.01 10.37 -21.58
C ARG A 361 14.06 10.92 -23.00
N THR A 362 14.64 12.12 -23.12
CA THR A 362 14.93 12.75 -24.41
C THR A 362 16.34 12.36 -24.91
N GLN A 363 16.65 12.64 -26.17
CA GLN A 363 18.01 12.46 -26.68
C GLN A 363 19.04 13.24 -25.84
N ASN A 364 20.16 12.61 -25.50
CA ASN A 364 21.27 13.15 -24.70
C ASN A 364 20.94 13.35 -23.20
N GLN A 365 19.92 12.73 -22.66
CA GLN A 365 19.73 12.60 -21.21
C GLN A 365 20.36 11.31 -20.69
N PHE A 366 21.24 11.44 -19.70
CA PHE A 366 21.79 10.29 -18.97
C PHE A 366 20.88 9.92 -17.80
N ILE A 367 20.81 8.61 -17.53
CA ILE A 367 20.13 8.06 -16.35
C ILE A 367 21.19 7.57 -15.37
N TYR A 368 21.26 8.21 -14.21
CA TYR A 368 22.05 7.77 -13.06
C TYR A 368 21.18 6.90 -12.17
N CYS A 369 21.67 5.70 -11.77
CA CYS A 369 20.97 4.80 -10.87
C CYS A 369 21.77 4.62 -9.59
N VAL A 370 21.24 5.13 -8.46
CA VAL A 370 21.78 4.92 -7.11
C VAL A 370 20.95 3.84 -6.43
N PHE A 371 21.55 2.68 -6.12
CA PHE A 371 20.82 1.60 -5.47
C PHE A 371 21.72 0.75 -4.57
N GLY A 372 21.10 0.02 -3.66
CA GLY A 372 21.70 -1.00 -2.80
C GLY A 372 20.77 -2.18 -2.60
N ALA A 373 21.17 -3.11 -1.73
CA ALA A 373 20.34 -4.23 -1.33
C ALA A 373 20.31 -4.38 0.19
N GLY A 374 19.19 -4.88 0.73
CA GLY A 374 19.07 -5.16 2.15
C GLY A 374 19.87 -6.39 2.57
N GLY A 375 20.47 -6.30 3.75
CA GLY A 375 21.05 -7.44 4.47
C GLY A 375 19.99 -8.32 5.14
N ASP A 376 20.37 -9.54 5.56
CA ASP A 376 19.49 -10.54 6.17
C ASP A 376 18.24 -10.83 5.32
N ARG A 377 18.41 -10.83 3.99
CA ARG A 377 17.40 -11.06 2.96
C ARG A 377 17.97 -11.94 1.85
N ASP A 378 17.14 -12.28 0.87
CA ASP A 378 17.55 -13.04 -0.31
C ASP A 378 18.77 -12.41 -1.00
N SER A 379 19.93 -13.04 -0.86
CA SER A 379 21.17 -12.62 -1.51
C SER A 379 21.18 -12.92 -3.02
N GLY A 380 20.39 -13.88 -3.48
CA GLY A 380 20.29 -14.25 -4.88
C GLY A 380 19.71 -13.15 -5.79
N LYS A 381 19.02 -12.17 -5.22
CA LYS A 381 18.52 -11.01 -5.95
C LYS A 381 19.61 -9.96 -6.24
N ARG A 382 20.71 -9.92 -5.45
CA ARG A 382 21.76 -8.89 -5.52
C ARG A 382 22.39 -8.78 -6.92
N PRO A 383 22.92 -9.86 -7.53
CA PRO A 383 23.44 -9.80 -8.89
C PRO A 383 22.39 -9.51 -9.97
N LYS A 384 21.13 -9.90 -9.72
CA LYS A 384 20.02 -9.64 -10.67
C LYS A 384 19.66 -8.16 -10.72
N MET A 385 19.72 -7.47 -9.57
CA MET A 385 19.53 -6.01 -9.52
C MET A 385 20.60 -5.27 -10.29
N ALA A 386 21.87 -5.73 -10.22
CA ALA A 386 22.95 -5.18 -11.03
C ALA A 386 22.66 -5.29 -12.53
N LYS A 387 22.18 -6.46 -13.00
CA LYS A 387 21.81 -6.66 -14.42
C LYS A 387 20.68 -5.73 -14.86
N ALA A 388 19.64 -5.60 -14.03
CA ALA A 388 18.53 -4.68 -14.31
C ALA A 388 19.00 -3.22 -14.41
N ALA A 389 19.92 -2.81 -13.53
CA ALA A 389 20.50 -1.47 -13.59
C ALA A 389 21.32 -1.27 -14.87
N LEU A 390 22.15 -2.25 -15.25
CA LEU A 390 23.02 -2.17 -16.43
C LEU A 390 22.25 -2.05 -17.74
N GLU A 391 21.04 -2.59 -17.82
CA GLU A 391 20.24 -2.59 -19.05
C GLU A 391 19.69 -1.22 -19.42
N PHE A 392 19.39 -0.37 -18.41
CA PHE A 392 18.64 0.89 -18.64
C PHE A 392 19.34 2.15 -18.11
N ALA A 393 20.34 2.03 -17.21
CA ALA A 393 21.07 3.16 -16.67
C ALA A 393 22.40 3.37 -17.40
N ASP A 394 22.77 4.62 -17.62
CA ASP A 394 24.03 5.01 -18.25
C ASP A 394 25.17 5.04 -17.21
N GLU A 395 24.88 5.47 -15.97
CA GLU A 395 25.81 5.56 -14.86
C GLU A 395 25.20 4.90 -13.61
N ILE A 396 25.96 4.07 -12.92
CA ILE A 396 25.47 3.28 -11.79
C ILE A 396 26.31 3.57 -10.55
N ILE A 397 25.63 3.85 -9.43
CA ILE A 397 26.28 4.00 -8.13
C ILE A 397 25.70 2.95 -7.18
N VAL A 398 26.52 1.96 -6.84
CA VAL A 398 26.15 0.90 -5.88
C VAL A 398 26.50 1.35 -4.47
N THR A 399 25.54 1.26 -3.56
CA THR A 399 25.68 1.77 -2.19
C THR A 399 25.02 0.87 -1.17
N SER A 400 25.12 1.22 0.12
CA SER A 400 24.38 0.54 1.21
C SER A 400 22.90 0.95 1.19
N ASP A 401 22.03 -0.03 1.48
CA ASP A 401 20.62 0.17 1.81
C ASP A 401 20.43 0.01 3.33
N ASN A 402 19.70 -1.00 3.80
CA ASN A 402 19.61 -1.43 5.19
C ASN A 402 20.52 -2.67 5.38
N PRO A 403 21.79 -2.56 5.75
CA PRO A 403 22.69 -3.71 5.87
C PRO A 403 22.28 -4.65 7.01
N ARG A 404 21.49 -4.19 7.97
CA ARG A 404 21.09 -4.93 9.18
C ARG A 404 22.30 -5.50 9.90
N THR A 405 22.42 -6.85 10.00
CA THR A 405 23.56 -7.50 10.67
C THR A 405 24.72 -7.86 9.71
N GLU A 406 24.51 -7.71 8.37
CA GLU A 406 25.54 -8.00 7.39
C GLU A 406 26.50 -6.82 7.20
N ASN A 407 27.75 -7.12 6.82
CA ASN A 407 28.70 -6.09 6.41
C ASN A 407 28.26 -5.46 5.06
N PRO A 408 28.05 -4.13 5.00
CA PRO A 408 27.58 -3.45 3.78
C PRO A 408 28.53 -3.64 2.58
N ASP A 409 29.85 -3.74 2.80
CA ASP A 409 30.81 -3.93 1.71
C ASP A 409 30.71 -5.33 1.09
N LEU A 410 30.30 -6.34 1.86
CA LEU A 410 30.04 -7.69 1.34
C LEU A 410 28.75 -7.71 0.52
N ILE A 411 27.73 -6.98 0.93
CA ILE A 411 26.49 -6.82 0.14
C ILE A 411 26.80 -6.15 -1.20
N ILE A 412 27.62 -5.10 -1.19
CA ILE A 412 28.06 -4.42 -2.41
C ILE A 412 28.87 -5.38 -3.29
N ALA A 413 29.77 -6.18 -2.72
CA ALA A 413 30.55 -7.17 -3.46
C ALA A 413 29.65 -8.21 -4.14
N ASP A 414 28.56 -8.65 -3.51
CA ASP A 414 27.58 -9.56 -4.11
C ASP A 414 26.82 -8.90 -5.28
N ILE A 415 26.47 -7.63 -5.15
CA ILE A 415 25.82 -6.88 -6.24
C ILE A 415 26.77 -6.80 -7.43
N LEU A 416 28.06 -6.52 -7.19
CA LEU A 416 29.08 -6.38 -8.24
C LEU A 416 29.27 -7.66 -9.08
N GLN A 417 28.94 -8.84 -8.55
CA GLN A 417 28.99 -10.09 -9.32
C GLN A 417 28.00 -10.12 -10.50
N GLY A 418 27.02 -9.22 -10.53
CA GLY A 418 26.06 -9.12 -11.63
C GLY A 418 26.55 -8.28 -12.81
N PHE A 419 27.66 -7.54 -12.69
CA PHE A 419 28.23 -6.73 -13.76
C PHE A 419 29.31 -7.53 -14.51
N GLU A 420 29.21 -7.56 -15.85
CA GLU A 420 30.25 -8.11 -16.73
C GLU A 420 31.38 -7.06 -16.96
N ASN A 421 31.03 -5.79 -16.94
CA ASN A 421 31.93 -4.64 -17.04
C ASN A 421 31.51 -3.60 -15.98
N THR A 422 32.47 -2.92 -15.39
CA THR A 422 32.29 -1.93 -14.32
C THR A 422 32.76 -0.52 -14.73
N ASP A 423 32.95 -0.25 -16.01
CA ASP A 423 33.47 1.04 -16.49
C ASP A 423 32.57 2.22 -16.11
N ASN A 424 31.25 2.00 -16.04
CA ASN A 424 30.22 2.98 -15.62
C ASN A 424 29.64 2.69 -14.25
N VAL A 425 30.35 1.94 -13.38
CA VAL A 425 29.91 1.55 -12.05
C VAL A 425 30.83 2.13 -10.99
N VAL A 426 30.28 2.91 -10.10
CA VAL A 426 30.97 3.46 -8.93
C VAL A 426 30.42 2.81 -7.66
N THR A 427 31.28 2.50 -6.69
CA THR A 427 30.88 1.97 -5.39
C THR A 427 31.18 2.97 -4.30
N ILE A 428 30.15 3.31 -3.51
CA ILE A 428 30.28 4.22 -2.36
C ILE A 428 29.42 3.65 -1.24
N THR A 429 30.03 3.12 -0.18
CA THR A 429 29.32 2.47 0.91
C THR A 429 28.36 3.42 1.65
N SER A 430 28.79 4.67 1.87
CA SER A 430 27.94 5.71 2.45
C SER A 430 26.85 6.14 1.48
N ARG A 431 25.59 5.82 1.78
CA ARG A 431 24.43 6.16 0.94
C ARG A 431 24.28 7.68 0.75
N LYS A 432 24.57 8.47 1.79
CA LYS A 432 24.58 9.94 1.68
C LYS A 432 25.59 10.40 0.65
N GLU A 433 26.82 9.92 0.73
CA GLU A 433 27.89 10.29 -0.21
C GLU A 433 27.59 9.79 -1.63
N ALA A 434 26.96 8.63 -1.78
CA ALA A 434 26.54 8.09 -3.07
C ALA A 434 25.48 9.00 -3.75
N ILE A 435 24.48 9.48 -3.01
CA ILE A 435 23.47 10.43 -3.50
C ILE A 435 24.11 11.75 -3.88
N PHE A 436 24.99 12.28 -3.02
CA PHE A 436 25.73 13.53 -3.31
C PHE A 436 26.57 13.37 -4.58
N LYS A 437 27.25 12.23 -4.74
CA LYS A 437 28.09 11.98 -5.92
C LYS A 437 27.27 11.89 -7.22
N ALA A 438 26.10 11.25 -7.18
CA ALA A 438 25.19 11.22 -8.33
C ALA A 438 24.77 12.63 -8.75
N ILE A 439 24.38 13.46 -7.78
CA ILE A 439 23.93 14.82 -8.03
C ILE A 439 25.10 15.73 -8.48
N GLU A 440 26.30 15.54 -7.94
CA GLU A 440 27.51 16.21 -8.39
C GLU A 440 27.79 15.96 -9.89
N LEU A 441 27.77 14.68 -10.29
CA LEU A 441 28.16 14.26 -11.66
C LEU A 441 27.10 14.61 -12.72
N ALA A 442 25.80 14.50 -12.37
CA ALA A 442 24.72 14.71 -13.32
C ALA A 442 24.63 16.16 -13.81
N SER A 443 24.41 16.34 -15.10
CA SER A 443 24.06 17.62 -15.71
C SER A 443 22.60 18.00 -15.41
N SER A 444 22.25 19.24 -15.63
CA SER A 444 20.88 19.75 -15.38
C SER A 444 19.78 19.02 -16.17
N ASN A 445 20.14 18.44 -17.31
CA ASN A 445 19.19 17.72 -18.15
C ASN A 445 19.06 16.24 -17.78
N ASP A 446 19.92 15.71 -16.90
CA ASP A 446 19.98 14.29 -16.58
C ASP A 446 18.91 13.87 -15.56
N ILE A 447 18.70 12.56 -15.49
CA ILE A 447 17.76 11.92 -14.57
C ILE A 447 18.55 11.10 -13.55
N ILE A 448 18.25 11.26 -12.27
CA ILE A 448 18.84 10.48 -11.19
C ILE A 448 17.72 9.67 -10.52
N LEU A 449 17.84 8.35 -10.57
CA LEU A 449 17.01 7.44 -9.79
C LEU A 449 17.74 7.07 -8.50
N ILE A 450 17.11 7.31 -7.35
CA ILE A 450 17.53 6.81 -6.04
C ILE A 450 16.55 5.71 -5.66
N ALA A 451 16.99 4.45 -5.73
CA ALA A 451 16.13 3.27 -5.57
C ALA A 451 16.45 2.51 -4.27
N GLY A 452 15.42 1.85 -3.74
CA GLY A 452 15.48 0.91 -2.62
C GLY A 452 14.65 1.32 -1.42
N LYS A 453 14.88 2.50 -0.86
CA LYS A 453 14.24 2.95 0.39
C LYS A 453 12.89 3.65 0.19
N GLY A 454 12.75 4.37 -0.92
CA GLY A 454 11.51 5.11 -1.20
C GLY A 454 11.11 6.04 -0.05
N HIS A 455 10.04 5.67 0.66
CA HIS A 455 9.48 6.45 1.76
C HIS A 455 10.14 6.19 3.13
N GLU A 456 11.03 5.17 3.23
CA GLU A 456 11.71 4.87 4.50
C GLU A 456 12.54 6.06 4.98
N ASP A 457 12.36 6.43 6.25
CA ASP A 457 13.02 7.57 6.91
C ASP A 457 14.15 7.12 7.86
N TYR A 458 14.61 5.88 7.71
CA TYR A 458 15.69 5.29 8.52
C TYR A 458 16.63 4.43 7.69
N GLN A 459 17.84 4.22 8.22
CA GLN A 459 18.77 3.16 7.81
C GLN A 459 19.00 2.21 8.98
N GLU A 460 18.82 0.89 8.77
CA GLU A 460 19.00 -0.14 9.80
C GLU A 460 20.40 -0.73 9.70
N ILE A 461 21.21 -0.53 10.77
CA ILE A 461 22.59 -1.01 10.90
C ILE A 461 22.75 -1.68 12.28
N ASP A 462 23.23 -2.91 12.32
CA ASP A 462 23.40 -3.71 13.55
C ASP A 462 22.15 -3.76 14.44
N GLY A 463 20.98 -3.92 13.79
CA GLY A 463 19.67 -3.97 14.46
C GLY A 463 19.19 -2.65 15.06
N LYS A 464 19.85 -1.53 14.75
CA LYS A 464 19.46 -0.19 15.17
C LYS A 464 19.03 0.65 13.97
N ARG A 465 17.96 1.42 14.13
CA ARG A 465 17.49 2.36 13.13
C ARG A 465 18.08 3.74 13.37
N TYR A 466 18.70 4.28 12.35
CA TYR A 466 19.26 5.64 12.32
C TYR A 466 18.42 6.49 11.37
N PRO A 467 18.09 7.74 11.71
CA PRO A 467 17.34 8.63 10.82
C PRO A 467 18.06 8.80 9.48
N PHE A 468 17.39 8.48 8.38
CA PHE A 468 17.92 8.63 7.03
C PHE A 468 16.79 8.64 6.00
N ASP A 469 16.64 9.71 5.26
CA ASP A 469 15.60 9.87 4.24
C ASP A 469 16.26 10.29 2.91
N ASP A 470 16.13 9.45 1.89
CA ASP A 470 16.68 9.70 0.55
C ASP A 470 16.25 11.05 -0.02
N ARG A 471 15.01 11.45 0.22
CA ARG A 471 14.40 12.70 -0.28
C ARG A 471 15.06 13.92 0.35
N LEU A 472 15.27 13.89 1.67
CA LEU A 472 15.93 14.98 2.38
C LEU A 472 17.40 15.11 1.99
N VAL A 473 18.09 13.98 1.85
CA VAL A 473 19.50 13.93 1.42
C VAL A 473 19.64 14.45 -0.01
N ALA A 474 18.74 14.04 -0.91
CA ALA A 474 18.73 14.54 -2.29
C ALA A 474 18.46 16.04 -2.35
N LYS A 475 17.52 16.53 -1.54
CA LYS A 475 17.22 17.97 -1.46
C LYS A 475 18.41 18.77 -0.96
N GLU A 476 19.12 18.30 0.08
CA GLU A 476 20.36 18.90 0.61
C GLU A 476 21.44 18.98 -0.49
N ALA A 477 21.63 17.91 -1.26
CA ALA A 477 22.62 17.88 -2.35
C ALA A 477 22.23 18.80 -3.51
N LEU A 478 20.95 18.86 -3.89
CA LEU A 478 20.46 19.80 -4.91
C LEU A 478 20.64 21.25 -4.48
N GLU A 479 20.41 21.60 -3.20
CA GLU A 479 20.66 22.93 -2.66
C GLU A 479 22.15 23.32 -2.73
N LEU A 480 23.02 22.36 -2.48
CA LEU A 480 24.46 22.57 -2.59
C LEU A 480 24.87 22.84 -4.06
N LYS A 481 24.36 22.01 -4.99
CA LYS A 481 24.62 22.18 -6.43
C LYS A 481 24.10 23.51 -6.97
N ALA A 482 22.92 23.93 -6.56
CA ALA A 482 22.35 25.24 -6.94
C ALA A 482 23.20 26.44 -6.50
N LYS A 483 23.98 26.28 -5.42
CA LYS A 483 24.93 27.31 -4.90
C LYS A 483 26.32 27.22 -5.51
N GLY A 484 26.56 26.27 -6.42
CA GLY A 484 27.90 26.04 -7.02
C GLY A 484 28.89 25.42 -6.02
N GLY A 485 28.41 24.62 -5.09
CA GLY A 485 29.18 24.05 -3.97
C GLY A 485 29.77 22.65 -4.22
N PHE A 486 29.80 22.16 -5.49
CA PHE A 486 30.52 20.95 -5.91
C PHE A 486 31.75 21.32 -6.74
#